data_23953f20cde0d3c47928d49cc5a3cb1d
#
_entry.id   23953f20cde0d3c47928d49cc5a3cb1d
#
_cell.length_a   1.000
_cell.length_b   1.000
_cell.length_c   1.000
_cell.angle_alpha   90.00
_cell.angle_beta   90.00
_cell.angle_gamma   90.00
#
_symmetry.space_group_name_H-M   'P 1'
#
loop_
_entity.id
_entity.type
_entity.pdbx_description
1 polymer ?
#
loop_
_entity_poly.entity_id
_entity_poly.type
_entity_poly.pdbx_seq_one_letter_code
_entity_poly.pdbx_strand_id
1 'polypeptide(L)'
;MDFVNLFADYSPITLLSLVLLAFTAGFIDAIVGGGGFIQLPALLVNFPNTALPTLMGTNKIAGFSGTFVSAIQYGKRIKFDYRLLLYISIVTLIFSYAGASVVSYLNSEQLKPVILLILIVMAIYTFIKKDLGQLKSNNP
;
A
#
# COMPACT_ATOMS: atom_id res chain seq x y z
N MET A 1 -23.39 5.86 16.47
CA MET A 1 -22.56 6.61 15.48
C MET A 1 -23.10 6.21 14.12
N ASP A 2 -23.94 7.05 13.54
CA ASP A 2 -24.63 6.70 12.28
C ASP A 2 -23.62 6.76 11.13
N PHE A 3 -23.55 5.69 10.36
CA PHE A 3 -22.63 5.54 9.23
C PHE A 3 -22.76 6.70 8.21
N VAL A 4 -23.94 7.29 8.13
CA VAL A 4 -24.25 8.44 7.27
C VAL A 4 -23.53 9.71 7.72
N ASN A 5 -23.39 9.93 9.04
CA ASN A 5 -22.72 11.11 9.59
C ASN A 5 -21.20 11.07 9.43
N LEU A 6 -20.61 9.88 9.24
CA LEU A 6 -19.18 9.73 9.01
C LEU A 6 -18.72 10.35 7.68
N PHE A 7 -19.62 10.42 6.71
CA PHE A 7 -19.34 10.98 5.37
C PHE A 7 -19.86 12.41 5.20
N ALA A 8 -20.69 12.89 6.14
CA ALA A 8 -21.32 14.22 6.07
C ALA A 8 -20.30 15.38 6.15
N ASP A 9 -19.16 15.14 6.78
CA ASP A 9 -18.09 16.14 6.97
C ASP A 9 -17.18 16.32 5.73
N TYR A 10 -17.35 15.47 4.70
CA TYR A 10 -16.52 15.51 3.50
C TYR A 10 -17.30 16.01 2.29
N SER A 11 -16.68 16.90 1.51
CA SER A 11 -17.25 17.32 0.23
C SER A 11 -17.50 16.10 -0.68
N PRO A 12 -18.65 16.05 -1.40
CA PRO A 12 -18.93 14.99 -2.37
C PRO A 12 -17.82 14.82 -3.42
N ILE A 13 -17.16 15.92 -3.78
CA ILE A 13 -16.02 15.91 -4.72
C ILE A 13 -14.83 15.17 -4.11
N THR A 14 -14.53 15.39 -2.83
CA THR A 14 -13.44 14.69 -2.13
C THR A 14 -13.73 13.19 -2.06
N LEU A 15 -14.97 12.82 -1.72
CA LEU A 15 -15.37 11.41 -1.68
C LEU A 15 -15.25 10.73 -3.07
N LEU A 16 -15.72 11.40 -4.11
CA LEU A 16 -15.62 10.91 -5.48
C LEU A 16 -14.15 10.73 -5.91
N SER A 17 -13.31 11.72 -5.62
CA SER A 17 -11.88 11.66 -5.94
C SER A 17 -11.18 10.51 -5.22
N LEU A 18 -11.49 10.29 -3.94
CA LEU A 18 -10.94 9.17 -3.16
C LEU A 18 -11.38 7.81 -3.70
N VAL A 19 -12.65 7.68 -4.10
CA VAL A 19 -13.17 6.44 -4.71
C VAL A 19 -12.45 6.16 -6.04
N LEU A 20 -12.30 7.16 -6.90
CA LEU A 20 -11.59 7.02 -8.18
C LEU A 20 -10.12 6.68 -7.98
N LEU A 21 -9.45 7.31 -7.02
CA LEU A 21 -8.06 7.02 -6.69
C LEU A 21 -7.90 5.62 -6.09
N ALA A 22 -8.81 5.20 -5.21
CA ALA A 22 -8.80 3.85 -4.64
C ALA A 22 -9.05 2.78 -5.71
N PHE A 23 -9.97 3.03 -6.64
CA PHE A 23 -10.24 2.14 -7.77
C PHE A 23 -9.00 2.01 -8.68
N THR A 24 -8.40 3.13 -9.06
CA THR A 24 -7.19 3.16 -9.91
C THR A 24 -6.01 2.48 -9.22
N ALA A 25 -5.81 2.76 -7.94
CA ALA A 25 -4.77 2.11 -7.13
C ALA A 25 -4.98 0.60 -7.07
N GLY A 26 -6.21 0.15 -6.79
CA GLY A 26 -6.57 -1.28 -6.75
C GLY A 26 -6.41 -1.97 -8.11
N PHE A 27 -6.78 -1.29 -9.20
CA PHE A 27 -6.61 -1.81 -10.55
C PHE A 27 -5.13 -1.99 -10.91
N ILE A 28 -4.29 -1.00 -10.63
CA ILE A 28 -2.85 -1.07 -10.86
C ILE A 28 -2.21 -2.14 -9.96
N ASP A 29 -2.64 -2.23 -8.70
CA ASP A 29 -2.16 -3.25 -7.77
C ASP A 29 -2.46 -4.67 -8.26
N ALA A 30 -3.61 -4.89 -8.85
CA ALA A 30 -4.00 -6.18 -9.40
C ALA A 30 -3.17 -6.60 -10.62
N ILE A 31 -2.65 -5.66 -11.41
CA ILE A 31 -1.90 -5.94 -12.65
C ILE A 31 -0.39 -6.06 -12.38
N VAL A 32 0.17 -5.10 -11.66
CA VAL A 32 1.63 -4.92 -11.53
C VAL A 32 2.09 -5.01 -10.07
N GLY A 33 1.18 -4.84 -9.12
CA GLY A 33 1.47 -4.57 -7.73
C GLY A 33 1.84 -3.09 -7.52
N GLY A 34 1.87 -2.63 -6.28
CA GLY A 34 2.29 -1.26 -5.95
C GLY A 34 1.18 -0.22 -5.85
N GLY A 35 -0.10 -0.62 -5.82
CA GLY A 35 -1.23 0.29 -5.63
C GLY A 35 -1.11 1.19 -4.39
N GLY A 36 -0.41 0.72 -3.37
CA GLY A 36 -0.09 1.51 -2.18
C GLY A 36 0.73 2.77 -2.45
N PHE A 37 1.56 2.79 -3.51
CA PHE A 37 2.32 3.97 -3.92
C PHE A 37 1.43 5.09 -4.47
N ILE A 38 0.24 4.78 -4.93
CA ILE A 38 -0.76 5.75 -5.40
C ILE A 38 -1.68 6.13 -4.24
N GLN A 39 -2.14 5.15 -3.49
CA GLN A 39 -3.13 5.34 -2.43
C GLN A 39 -2.56 6.10 -1.24
N LEU A 40 -1.31 5.84 -0.82
CA LEU A 40 -0.71 6.50 0.33
C LEU A 40 -0.53 8.01 0.12
N PRO A 41 0.03 8.52 -1.00
CA PRO A 41 0.06 9.96 -1.28
C PRO A 41 -1.34 10.58 -1.33
N ALA A 42 -2.31 9.89 -1.93
CA ALA A 42 -3.69 10.38 -1.97
C ALA A 42 -4.26 10.56 -0.56
N LEU A 43 -4.03 9.61 0.34
CA LEU A 43 -4.44 9.72 1.74
C LEU A 43 -3.71 10.85 2.48
N LEU A 44 -2.40 11.01 2.25
CA LEU A 44 -1.59 12.06 2.89
C LEU A 44 -2.04 13.47 2.50
N VAL A 45 -2.41 13.66 1.24
CA VAL A 45 -2.86 14.96 0.72
C VAL A 45 -4.29 15.28 1.18
N ASN A 46 -5.20 14.30 1.15
CA ASN A 46 -6.60 14.52 1.51
C ASN A 46 -6.84 14.56 3.04
N PHE A 47 -5.96 13.94 3.83
CA PHE A 47 -6.08 13.86 5.29
C PHE A 47 -4.81 14.38 6.00
N PRO A 48 -4.43 15.67 5.81
CA PRO A 48 -3.17 16.19 6.33
C PRO A 48 -3.08 16.17 7.86
N ASN A 49 -4.23 16.28 8.55
CA ASN A 49 -4.32 16.32 10.02
C ASN A 49 -4.39 14.93 10.67
N THR A 50 -4.51 13.86 9.87
CA THR A 50 -4.58 12.50 10.40
C THR A 50 -3.20 11.97 10.72
N ALA A 51 -3.06 11.24 11.82
CA ALA A 51 -1.80 10.61 12.20
C ALA A 51 -1.31 9.65 11.14
N LEU A 52 -0.01 9.68 10.85
CA LEU A 52 0.62 8.86 9.82
C LEU A 52 0.38 7.34 10.01
N PRO A 53 0.48 6.77 11.24
CA PRO A 53 0.18 5.36 11.46
C PRO A 53 -1.24 4.97 11.03
N THR A 54 -2.22 5.85 11.23
CA THR A 54 -3.61 5.64 10.81
C THR A 54 -3.73 5.58 9.30
N LEU A 55 -3.10 6.51 8.58
CA LEU A 55 -3.10 6.53 7.11
C LEU A 55 -2.41 5.29 6.52
N MET A 56 -1.27 4.90 7.10
CA MET A 56 -0.56 3.68 6.70
C MET A 56 -1.37 2.42 6.99
N GLY A 57 -2.05 2.36 8.14
CA GLY A 57 -2.96 1.27 8.49
C GLY A 57 -4.13 1.15 7.52
N THR A 58 -4.79 2.26 7.21
CA THR A 58 -5.89 2.32 6.23
C THR A 58 -5.43 1.82 4.85
N ASN A 59 -4.26 2.28 4.38
CA ASN A 59 -3.67 1.82 3.13
C ASN A 59 -3.41 0.30 3.15
N LYS A 60 -2.93 -0.25 4.26
CA LYS A 60 -2.68 -1.69 4.41
C LYS A 60 -3.96 -2.52 4.44
N ILE A 61 -5.03 -2.04 5.07
CA ILE A 61 -6.33 -2.72 5.10
C ILE A 61 -6.92 -2.78 3.68
N ALA A 62 -6.84 -1.68 2.94
CA ALA A 62 -7.30 -1.64 1.55
C ALA A 62 -6.51 -2.61 0.66
N GLY A 63 -5.17 -2.63 0.77
CA GLY A 63 -4.31 -3.56 0.04
C GLY A 63 -4.51 -5.03 0.44
N PHE A 64 -4.87 -5.31 1.70
CA PHE A 64 -5.08 -6.66 2.19
C PHE A 64 -6.18 -7.41 1.41
N SER A 65 -7.27 -6.73 1.06
CA SER A 65 -8.37 -7.34 0.32
C SER A 65 -7.91 -7.87 -1.05
N GLY A 66 -7.11 -7.10 -1.80
CA GLY A 66 -6.55 -7.51 -3.08
C GLY A 66 -5.53 -8.65 -2.95
N THR A 67 -4.60 -8.51 -2.01
CA THR A 67 -3.57 -9.55 -1.78
C THR A 67 -4.17 -10.85 -1.27
N PHE A 68 -5.24 -10.80 -0.48
CA PHE A 68 -5.96 -11.98 0.01
C PHE A 68 -6.59 -12.76 -1.15
N VAL A 69 -7.29 -12.09 -2.05
CA VAL A 69 -7.87 -12.71 -3.24
C VAL A 69 -6.79 -13.33 -4.13
N SER A 70 -5.70 -12.59 -4.35
CA SER A 70 -4.55 -13.07 -5.10
C SER A 70 -3.92 -14.31 -4.46
N ALA A 71 -3.72 -14.31 -3.13
CA ALA A 71 -3.16 -15.44 -2.39
C ALA A 71 -4.01 -16.71 -2.55
N ILE A 72 -5.34 -16.58 -2.52
CA ILE A 72 -6.25 -17.72 -2.75
C ILE A 72 -6.11 -18.25 -4.20
N GLN A 73 -6.03 -17.35 -5.18
CA GLN A 73 -5.92 -17.76 -6.59
C GLN A 73 -4.58 -18.44 -6.88
N TYR A 74 -3.47 -17.89 -6.39
CA TYR A 74 -2.14 -18.49 -6.51
C TYR A 74 -2.05 -19.80 -5.75
N GLY A 75 -2.65 -19.88 -4.55
CA GLY A 75 -2.69 -21.09 -3.74
C GLY A 75 -3.33 -22.30 -4.43
N LYS A 76 -4.26 -22.05 -5.36
CA LYS A 76 -4.89 -23.10 -6.19
C LYS A 76 -4.02 -23.57 -7.36
N ARG A 77 -3.04 -22.80 -7.78
CA ARG A 77 -2.24 -23.04 -8.99
C ARG A 77 -0.80 -23.44 -8.73
N ILE A 78 -0.26 -23.09 -7.57
CA ILE A 78 1.15 -23.30 -7.22
C ILE A 78 1.25 -24.19 -5.99
N LYS A 79 2.15 -25.16 -6.01
CA LYS A 79 2.48 -25.95 -4.83
C LYS A 79 3.41 -25.13 -3.93
N PHE A 80 2.92 -24.74 -2.77
CA PHE A 80 3.72 -24.03 -1.78
C PHE A 80 4.44 -25.00 -0.86
N ASP A 81 5.70 -24.66 -0.51
CA ASP A 81 6.37 -25.24 0.64
C ASP A 81 5.82 -24.54 1.90
N TYR A 82 4.85 -25.19 2.56
CA TYR A 82 4.20 -24.64 3.74
C TYR A 82 5.15 -24.38 4.90
N ARG A 83 6.26 -25.14 4.98
CA ARG A 83 7.27 -24.96 6.03
C ARG A 83 8.02 -23.66 5.82
N LEU A 84 8.49 -23.43 4.61
CA LEU A 84 9.14 -22.17 4.23
C LEU A 84 8.20 -20.97 4.39
N LEU A 85 6.94 -21.12 3.96
CA LEU A 85 5.93 -20.07 4.07
C LEU A 85 5.68 -19.70 5.54
N LEU A 86 5.60 -20.69 6.44
CA LEU A 86 5.41 -20.45 7.87
C LEU A 86 6.59 -19.66 8.47
N TYR A 87 7.83 -20.05 8.18
CA TYR A 87 9.02 -19.32 8.67
C TYR A 87 9.04 -17.86 8.19
N ILE A 88 8.81 -17.65 6.90
CA ILE A 88 8.78 -16.29 6.33
C ILE A 88 7.64 -15.47 6.97
N SER A 89 6.47 -16.06 7.16
CA SER A 89 5.33 -15.38 7.76
C SER A 89 5.60 -14.93 9.19
N ILE A 90 6.20 -15.79 10.02
CA ILE A 90 6.55 -15.47 11.41
C ILE A 90 7.58 -14.32 11.44
N VAL A 91 8.65 -14.43 10.65
CA VAL A 91 9.69 -13.41 10.58
C VAL A 91 9.10 -12.09 10.12
N THR A 92 8.29 -12.10 9.05
CA THR A 92 7.63 -10.90 8.54
C THR A 92 6.70 -10.27 9.56
N LEU A 93 5.95 -11.06 10.32
CA LEU A 93 5.04 -10.57 11.34
C LEU A 93 5.79 -9.85 12.48
N ILE A 94 6.90 -10.44 12.95
CA ILE A 94 7.73 -9.85 14.00
C ILE A 94 8.31 -8.50 13.54
N PHE A 95 8.95 -8.48 12.36
CA PHE A 95 9.57 -7.26 11.85
C PHE A 95 8.55 -6.19 11.42
N SER A 96 7.39 -6.60 10.92
CA SER A 96 6.29 -5.69 10.61
C SER A 96 5.75 -5.02 11.86
N TYR A 97 5.58 -5.79 12.94
CA TYR A 97 5.15 -5.24 14.23
C TYR A 97 6.20 -4.27 14.81
N ALA A 98 7.48 -4.66 14.77
CA ALA A 98 8.56 -3.77 15.21
C ALA A 98 8.60 -2.47 14.39
N GLY A 99 8.51 -2.56 13.06
CA GLY A 99 8.47 -1.38 12.18
C GLY A 99 7.25 -0.48 12.44
N ALA A 100 6.07 -1.05 12.61
CA ALA A 100 4.86 -0.29 12.94
C ALA A 100 4.99 0.43 14.30
N SER A 101 5.59 -0.24 15.30
CA SER A 101 5.86 0.36 16.60
C SER A 101 6.80 1.56 16.48
N VAL A 102 7.89 1.45 15.73
CA VAL A 102 8.82 2.57 15.51
C VAL A 102 8.10 3.77 14.89
N VAL A 103 7.28 3.56 13.86
CA VAL A 103 6.51 4.63 13.21
C VAL A 103 5.54 5.31 14.18
N SER A 104 4.98 4.56 15.13
CA SER A 104 4.06 5.12 16.14
C SER A 104 4.74 6.06 17.13
N TYR A 105 6.04 5.90 17.38
CA TYR A 105 6.82 6.77 18.25
C TYR A 105 7.38 8.01 17.54
N LEU A 106 7.40 8.02 16.22
CA LEU A 106 7.94 9.12 15.45
C LEU A 106 6.90 10.22 15.23
N ASN A 107 7.36 11.47 15.13
CA ASN A 107 6.47 12.60 14.89
C ASN A 107 5.90 12.53 13.45
N SER A 108 4.58 12.34 13.37
CA SER A 108 3.86 12.21 12.11
C SER A 108 4.03 13.41 11.18
N GLU A 109 4.14 14.63 11.71
CA GLU A 109 4.29 15.85 10.91
C GLU A 109 5.64 15.90 10.17
N GLN A 110 6.69 15.42 10.81
CA GLN A 110 8.03 15.38 10.21
C GLN A 110 8.17 14.21 9.22
N LEU A 111 7.49 13.09 9.46
CA LEU A 111 7.57 11.90 8.61
C LEU A 111 6.78 12.03 7.32
N LYS A 112 5.63 12.72 7.32
CA LYS A 112 4.79 12.90 6.12
C LYS A 112 5.57 13.46 4.93
N PRO A 113 6.29 14.59 5.03
CA PRO A 113 7.05 15.12 3.91
C PRO A 113 8.20 14.21 3.47
N VAL A 114 8.83 13.51 4.41
CA VAL A 114 9.91 12.54 4.10
C VAL A 114 9.36 11.37 3.28
N ILE A 115 8.23 10.82 3.68
CA ILE A 115 7.58 9.72 2.95
C ILE A 115 7.14 10.18 1.56
N LEU A 116 6.53 11.35 1.43
CA LEU A 116 6.15 11.91 0.14
C LEU A 116 7.37 12.09 -0.78
N LEU A 117 8.47 12.61 -0.25
CA LEU A 117 9.71 12.78 -1.01
C LEU A 117 10.25 11.43 -1.50
N ILE A 118 10.30 10.42 -0.63
CA ILE A 118 10.72 9.06 -1.00
C ILE A 118 9.82 8.49 -2.10
N LEU A 119 8.50 8.64 -1.98
CA LEU A 119 7.55 8.16 -2.97
C LEU A 119 7.72 8.85 -4.33
N ILE A 120 7.97 10.17 -4.34
CA ILE A 120 8.26 10.93 -5.56
C ILE A 120 9.56 10.44 -6.21
N VAL A 121 10.64 10.30 -5.42
CA VAL A 121 11.93 9.79 -5.91
C VAL A 121 11.77 8.39 -6.51
N MET A 122 11.06 7.50 -5.83
CA MET A 122 10.79 6.15 -6.32
C MET A 122 9.94 6.15 -7.60
N ALA A 123 8.95 7.02 -7.70
CA ALA A 123 8.16 7.18 -8.91
C ALA A 123 9.04 7.64 -10.09
N ILE A 124 9.84 8.68 -9.90
CA ILE A 124 10.78 9.18 -10.92
C ILE A 124 11.76 8.07 -11.33
N TYR A 125 12.36 7.37 -10.37
CA TYR A 125 13.29 6.27 -10.63
C TYR A 125 12.65 5.16 -11.47
N THR A 126 11.41 4.78 -11.15
CA THR A 126 10.66 3.76 -11.88
C THR A 126 10.33 4.20 -13.31
N PHE A 127 9.99 5.48 -13.50
CA PHE A 127 9.74 6.02 -14.84
C PHE A 127 10.99 6.09 -15.72
N ILE A 128 12.16 6.42 -15.14
CA ILE A 128 13.42 6.51 -15.87
C ILE A 128 13.93 5.09 -16.23
N LYS A 129 13.81 4.14 -15.31
CA LYS A 129 14.37 2.80 -15.47
C LYS A 129 13.29 1.80 -15.88
N LYS A 130 12.90 1.84 -17.15
CA LYS A 130 11.84 0.99 -17.73
C LYS A 130 12.16 -0.52 -17.73
N ASP A 131 13.43 -0.90 -17.55
CA ASP A 131 13.90 -2.29 -17.60
C ASP A 131 13.84 -3.03 -16.25
N LEU A 132 13.26 -2.39 -15.21
CA LEU A 132 13.07 -3.02 -13.91
C LEU A 132 12.06 -4.17 -14.03
N GLY A 133 12.55 -5.39 -13.83
CA GLY A 133 11.72 -6.60 -13.85
C GLY A 133 11.79 -7.40 -15.16
N GLN A 134 12.47 -6.92 -16.19
CA GLN A 134 12.79 -7.74 -17.34
C GLN A 134 13.97 -8.67 -17.00
N LEU A 135 13.66 -9.94 -16.73
CA LEU A 135 14.66 -10.99 -16.75
C LEU A 135 15.20 -11.02 -18.18
N LYS A 136 16.47 -10.64 -18.38
CA LYS A 136 17.18 -10.98 -19.62
C LYS A 136 17.16 -12.50 -19.71
N SER A 137 16.25 -13.03 -20.52
CA SER A 137 16.28 -14.42 -20.95
C SER A 137 17.55 -14.57 -21.79
N ASN A 138 18.66 -14.94 -21.14
CA ASN A 138 19.77 -15.55 -21.83
C ASN A 138 19.31 -16.97 -22.19
N ASN A 139 18.63 -17.09 -23.31
CA ASN A 139 18.49 -18.38 -23.97
C ASN A 139 19.75 -18.54 -24.84
N PRO A 140 20.56 -19.61 -24.61
CA PRO A 140 21.60 -19.98 -25.54
C PRO A 140 21.04 -20.51 -26.86
#